data_253d5a2ad5fd10abff36f7b2f170f21c
#
_entry.id   253d5a2ad5fd10abff36f7b2f170f21c
#
_cell.length_a   1.000
_cell.length_b   1.000
_cell.length_c   1.000
_cell.angle_alpha   90.00
_cell.angle_beta   90.00
_cell.angle_gamma   90.00
#
_symmetry.space_group_name_H-M   'P 1'
#
loop_
_entity.id
_entity.type
_entity.pdbx_description
1 polymer ?
#
loop_
_entity_poly.entity_id
_entity_poly.type
_entity_poly.pdbx_seq_one_letter_code
_entity_poly.pdbx_strand_id
1 'polypeptide(L)'
;MKLAIGCDEAACELKEVLKKHLKEQGHDVTDFGTHDAKPVLYPDVAFAVAERVAKGEYPRAVLLCGTGIGMAISANKVTGIRAAQCHDTYSAERAARSNDAQIVTIGARVVGPELAKAIVDAWLRSTFDGGRSTPKVQRITDYEAKLRT
;
A
#
# COMPACT_ATOMS: atom_id res chain seq x y z
N MET A 1 4.93 5.12 -13.44
CA MET A 1 5.15 3.87 -12.71
C MET A 1 3.89 3.02 -12.82
N LYS A 2 4.03 1.72 -12.89
CA LYS A 2 2.90 0.78 -12.87
C LYS A 2 2.47 0.53 -11.43
N LEU A 3 1.25 0.91 -11.08
CA LEU A 3 0.71 0.83 -9.71
C LEU A 3 -0.54 -0.03 -9.65
N ALA A 4 -0.70 -0.76 -8.55
CA ALA A 4 -1.98 -1.41 -8.23
C ALA A 4 -2.70 -0.59 -7.17
N ILE A 5 -4.03 -0.57 -7.22
CA ILE A 5 -4.88 0.03 -6.20
C ILE A 5 -6.05 -0.89 -5.91
N GLY A 6 -6.44 -0.99 -4.65
CA GLY A 6 -7.58 -1.79 -4.23
C GLY A 6 -8.20 -1.25 -2.96
N CYS A 7 -9.46 -1.58 -2.74
CA CYS A 7 -10.21 -1.16 -1.55
C CYS A 7 -11.33 -2.12 -1.19
N ASP A 8 -11.89 -1.96 0.00
CA ASP A 8 -13.19 -2.53 0.35
C ASP A 8 -14.31 -1.52 0.06
N GLU A 9 -15.54 -1.88 0.40
CA GLU A 9 -16.74 -1.07 0.15
C GLU A 9 -16.72 0.28 0.88
N ALA A 10 -15.99 0.41 1.99
CA ALA A 10 -15.91 1.65 2.75
C ALA A 10 -15.06 2.72 2.05
N ALA A 11 -14.22 2.33 1.11
CA ALA A 11 -13.21 3.21 0.53
C ALA A 11 -13.31 3.38 -0.99
N CYS A 12 -14.40 2.96 -1.61
CA CYS A 12 -14.57 3.06 -3.06
C CYS A 12 -14.44 4.50 -3.58
N GLU A 13 -15.04 5.47 -2.91
CA GLU A 13 -14.97 6.88 -3.33
C GLU A 13 -13.53 7.41 -3.24
N LEU A 14 -12.83 7.14 -2.15
CA LEU A 14 -11.45 7.58 -1.99
C LEU A 14 -10.53 6.89 -3.01
N LYS A 15 -10.78 5.61 -3.29
CA LYS A 15 -10.04 4.89 -4.34
C LYS A 15 -10.18 5.59 -5.68
N GLU A 16 -11.39 5.98 -6.07
CA GLU A 16 -11.60 6.68 -7.34
C GLU A 16 -10.87 8.03 -7.39
N VAL A 17 -10.88 8.78 -6.28
CA VAL A 17 -10.15 10.04 -6.17
C VAL A 17 -8.64 9.82 -6.37
N LEU A 18 -8.06 8.85 -5.67
CA LEU A 18 -6.63 8.55 -5.78
C LEU A 18 -6.26 7.97 -7.15
N LYS A 19 -7.10 7.11 -7.69
CA LYS A 19 -6.89 6.54 -9.04
C LYS A 19 -6.79 7.66 -10.09
N LYS A 20 -7.74 8.60 -10.08
CA LYS A 20 -7.72 9.75 -10.98
C LYS A 20 -6.46 10.60 -10.79
N HIS A 21 -6.14 10.93 -9.55
CA HIS A 21 -4.95 11.73 -9.19
C HIS A 21 -3.66 11.09 -9.72
N LEU A 22 -3.50 9.79 -9.52
CA LEU A 22 -2.32 9.06 -9.96
C LEU A 22 -2.23 8.97 -11.48
N LYS A 23 -3.35 8.77 -12.17
CA LYS A 23 -3.38 8.76 -13.64
C LYS A 23 -3.02 10.13 -14.22
N GLU A 24 -3.51 11.21 -13.61
CA GLU A 24 -3.17 12.57 -14.02
C GLU A 24 -1.67 12.88 -13.87
N GLN A 25 -1.01 12.19 -12.94
CA GLN A 25 0.45 12.29 -12.75
C GLN A 25 1.25 11.37 -13.69
N GLY A 26 0.59 10.66 -14.60
CA GLY A 26 1.23 9.81 -15.59
C GLY A 26 1.49 8.37 -15.15
N HIS A 27 0.93 7.94 -14.02
CA HIS A 27 1.06 6.55 -13.58
C HIS A 27 0.08 5.63 -14.33
N ASP A 28 0.51 4.40 -14.57
CA ASP A 28 -0.34 3.33 -15.09
C ASP A 28 -0.96 2.59 -13.89
N VAL A 29 -2.24 2.84 -13.64
CA VAL A 29 -2.92 2.33 -12.43
C VAL A 29 -3.88 1.21 -12.79
N THR A 30 -3.66 0.03 -12.21
CA THR A 30 -4.57 -1.11 -12.30
C THR A 30 -5.45 -1.17 -11.06
N ASP A 31 -6.76 -1.16 -11.26
CA ASP A 31 -7.76 -1.19 -10.21
C ASP A 31 -8.24 -2.62 -9.96
N PHE A 32 -7.91 -3.15 -8.79
CA PHE A 32 -8.28 -4.50 -8.35
C PHE A 32 -9.63 -4.58 -7.65
N GLY A 33 -10.35 -3.46 -7.56
CA GLY A 33 -11.64 -3.40 -6.87
C GLY A 33 -11.46 -3.10 -5.37
N THR A 34 -12.54 -3.11 -4.60
CA THR A 34 -13.88 -3.38 -5.09
C THR A 34 -14.45 -2.17 -5.85
N HIS A 35 -15.51 -2.38 -6.65
CA HIS A 35 -16.00 -1.34 -7.55
C HIS A 35 -17.35 -0.76 -7.13
N ASP A 36 -17.97 -1.31 -6.10
CA ASP A 36 -19.27 -0.86 -5.60
C ASP A 36 -19.32 -0.94 -4.06
N ALA A 37 -20.49 -0.57 -3.51
CA ALA A 37 -20.68 -0.52 -2.05
C ALA A 37 -21.10 -1.88 -1.46
N LYS A 38 -21.09 -2.96 -2.20
CA LYS A 38 -21.42 -4.28 -1.68
C LYS A 38 -20.31 -4.78 -0.76
N PRO A 39 -20.65 -5.35 0.40
CA PRO A 39 -19.66 -5.86 1.32
C PRO A 39 -18.75 -6.91 0.69
N VAL A 40 -17.45 -6.78 0.95
CA VAL A 40 -16.43 -7.75 0.56
C VAL A 40 -15.55 -8.07 1.77
N LEU A 41 -14.86 -9.19 1.71
CA LEU A 41 -13.82 -9.49 2.69
C LEU A 41 -12.56 -8.75 2.25
N TYR A 42 -12.21 -7.65 2.92
CA TYR A 42 -11.05 -6.84 2.56
C TYR A 42 -9.74 -7.62 2.49
N PRO A 43 -9.51 -8.69 3.31
CA PRO A 43 -8.29 -9.48 3.18
C PRO A 43 -8.10 -10.09 1.80
N ASP A 44 -9.18 -10.50 1.14
CA ASP A 44 -9.09 -11.10 -0.20
C ASP A 44 -8.55 -10.09 -1.22
N VAL A 45 -8.98 -8.83 -1.12
CA VAL A 45 -8.44 -7.75 -1.96
C VAL A 45 -6.97 -7.51 -1.65
N ALA A 46 -6.63 -7.45 -0.35
CA ALA A 46 -5.25 -7.26 0.09
C ALA A 46 -4.34 -8.37 -0.41
N PHE A 47 -4.76 -9.63 -0.31
CA PHE A 47 -3.95 -10.78 -0.77
C PHE A 47 -3.77 -10.74 -2.28
N ALA A 48 -4.82 -10.48 -3.04
CA ALA A 48 -4.74 -10.40 -4.51
C ALA A 48 -3.73 -9.35 -4.96
N VAL A 49 -3.75 -8.17 -4.36
CA VAL A 49 -2.81 -7.10 -4.69
C VAL A 49 -1.39 -7.42 -4.20
N ALA A 50 -1.26 -7.83 -2.95
CA ALA A 50 0.05 -8.08 -2.33
C ALA A 50 0.81 -9.21 -3.03
N GLU A 51 0.13 -10.28 -3.45
CA GLU A 51 0.75 -11.37 -4.20
C GLU A 51 1.30 -10.92 -5.56
N ARG A 52 0.60 -9.99 -6.24
CA ARG A 52 1.06 -9.45 -7.52
C ARG A 52 2.27 -8.53 -7.33
N VAL A 53 2.29 -7.76 -6.23
CA VAL A 53 3.46 -6.95 -5.86
C VAL A 53 4.64 -7.85 -5.51
N ALA A 54 4.41 -8.90 -4.73
CA ALA A 54 5.46 -9.86 -4.35
C ALA A 54 6.09 -10.56 -5.55
N LYS A 55 5.31 -10.80 -6.61
CA LYS A 55 5.79 -11.37 -7.87
C LYS A 55 6.52 -10.37 -8.77
N GLY A 56 6.58 -9.11 -8.36
CA GLY A 56 7.23 -8.06 -9.14
C GLY A 56 6.39 -7.51 -10.30
N GLU A 57 5.11 -7.85 -10.40
CA GLU A 57 4.24 -7.35 -11.45
C GLU A 57 3.91 -5.86 -11.27
N TYR A 58 3.88 -5.41 -10.02
CA TYR A 58 3.69 -4.01 -9.65
C TYR A 58 4.77 -3.63 -8.64
N PRO A 59 5.58 -2.58 -8.90
CA PRO A 59 6.58 -2.14 -7.94
C PRO A 59 5.97 -1.60 -6.64
N ARG A 60 4.77 -1.00 -6.73
CA ARG A 60 4.07 -0.42 -5.57
C ARG A 60 2.56 -0.54 -5.71
N ALA A 61 1.88 -0.48 -4.56
CA ALA A 61 0.42 -0.53 -4.51
C ALA A 61 -0.14 0.32 -3.36
N VAL A 62 -1.39 0.76 -3.54
CA VAL A 62 -2.17 1.47 -2.53
C VAL A 62 -3.39 0.63 -2.18
N LEU A 63 -3.59 0.35 -0.90
CA LEU A 63 -4.75 -0.39 -0.39
C LEU A 63 -5.54 0.47 0.59
N LEU A 64 -6.85 0.46 0.46
CA LEU A 64 -7.74 1.30 1.25
C LEU A 64 -8.87 0.49 1.87
N CYS A 65 -9.16 0.77 3.12
CA CYS A 65 -10.38 0.31 3.79
C CYS A 65 -10.86 1.42 4.75
N GLY A 66 -11.72 1.12 5.70
CA GLY A 66 -12.20 2.13 6.63
C GLY A 66 -11.08 2.78 7.45
N THR A 67 -10.11 2.01 7.91
CA THR A 67 -8.98 2.48 8.74
C THR A 67 -7.60 2.23 8.13
N GLY A 68 -7.51 1.40 7.10
CA GLY A 68 -6.23 0.94 6.57
C GLY A 68 -5.54 -0.14 7.40
N ILE A 69 -6.05 -0.41 8.61
CA ILE A 69 -5.43 -1.36 9.55
C ILE A 69 -5.50 -2.79 9.02
N GLY A 70 -6.70 -3.25 8.68
CA GLY A 70 -6.90 -4.61 8.20
C GLY A 70 -6.18 -4.88 6.89
N MET A 71 -6.13 -3.88 6.00
CA MET A 71 -5.37 -3.98 4.75
C MET A 71 -3.87 -4.17 5.02
N ALA A 72 -3.31 -3.42 5.97
CA ALA A 72 -1.90 -3.55 6.34
C ALA A 72 -1.60 -4.93 6.94
N ILE A 73 -2.42 -5.37 7.88
CA ILE A 73 -2.26 -6.69 8.52
C ILE A 73 -2.31 -7.80 7.47
N SER A 74 -3.30 -7.75 6.60
CA SER A 74 -3.52 -8.78 5.57
C SER A 74 -2.38 -8.81 4.56
N ALA A 75 -2.02 -7.65 4.00
CA ALA A 75 -0.94 -7.57 3.01
C ALA A 75 0.39 -8.07 3.57
N ASN A 76 0.67 -7.79 4.84
CA ASN A 76 1.90 -8.23 5.51
C ASN A 76 1.95 -9.76 5.76
N LYS A 77 0.85 -10.48 5.57
CA LYS A 77 0.88 -11.96 5.60
C LYS A 77 1.45 -12.55 4.31
N VAL A 78 1.51 -11.77 3.25
CA VAL A 78 2.10 -12.22 1.99
C VAL A 78 3.61 -12.05 2.07
N THR A 79 4.32 -13.11 1.79
CA THR A 79 5.78 -13.12 1.89
C THR A 79 6.43 -12.11 0.97
N GLY A 80 7.43 -11.42 1.51
CA GLY A 80 8.19 -10.41 0.79
C GLY A 80 7.53 -9.02 0.80
N ILE A 81 6.35 -8.90 1.41
CA ILE A 81 5.61 -7.64 1.45
C ILE A 81 5.84 -6.89 2.76
N ARG A 82 6.07 -5.60 2.61
CA ARG A 82 6.10 -4.63 3.69
C ARG A 82 5.03 -3.58 3.38
N ALA A 83 3.91 -3.68 4.07
CA ALA A 83 2.78 -2.76 3.94
C ALA A 83 2.72 -1.88 5.19
N ALA A 84 2.60 -0.58 4.98
CA ALA A 84 2.58 0.42 6.05
C ALA A 84 1.29 1.23 6.02
N GLN A 85 0.59 1.28 7.16
CA GLN A 85 -0.52 2.20 7.35
C GLN A 85 0.04 3.62 7.53
N CYS A 86 -0.35 4.55 6.68
CA CYS A 86 0.15 5.92 6.73
C CYS A 86 -1.00 6.93 6.68
N HIS A 87 -1.10 7.77 7.72
CA HIS A 87 -2.11 8.83 7.80
C HIS A 87 -1.48 10.22 7.90
N ASP A 88 -0.18 10.32 7.65
CA ASP A 88 0.56 11.58 7.56
C ASP A 88 1.67 11.45 6.52
N THR A 89 2.17 12.60 6.07
CA THR A 89 3.19 12.64 5.00
C THR A 89 4.57 12.21 5.50
N TYR A 90 4.89 12.47 6.76
CA TYR A 90 6.17 12.04 7.33
C TYR A 90 6.26 10.52 7.38
N SER A 91 5.23 9.85 7.93
CA SER A 91 5.18 8.39 7.97
C SER A 91 5.25 7.77 6.57
N ALA A 92 4.55 8.37 5.60
CA ALA A 92 4.55 7.91 4.21
C ALA A 92 5.95 8.01 3.59
N GLU A 93 6.64 9.11 3.78
CA GLU A 93 8.03 9.26 3.35
C GLU A 93 8.92 8.22 4.00
N ARG A 94 8.82 8.04 5.33
CA ARG A 94 9.64 7.08 6.05
C ARG A 94 9.31 5.63 5.69
N ALA A 95 8.05 5.31 5.38
CA ALA A 95 7.66 3.99 4.91
C ALA A 95 8.48 3.55 3.68
N ALA A 96 8.70 4.46 2.73
CA ALA A 96 9.56 4.20 1.59
C ALA A 96 11.04 4.28 1.97
N ARG A 97 11.48 5.39 2.55
CA ARG A 97 12.90 5.68 2.75
C ARG A 97 13.56 4.81 3.81
N SER A 98 12.86 4.49 4.88
CA SER A 98 13.41 3.70 5.99
C SER A 98 13.03 2.23 5.97
N ASN A 99 11.83 1.92 5.49
CA ASN A 99 11.25 0.57 5.61
C ASN A 99 11.10 -0.15 4.28
N ASP A 100 11.39 0.50 3.18
CA ASP A 100 11.24 -0.07 1.83
C ASP A 100 9.86 -0.70 1.64
N ALA A 101 8.82 0.02 2.07
CA ALA A 101 7.45 -0.46 1.99
C ALA A 101 6.93 -0.36 0.55
N GLN A 102 6.55 -1.48 -0.02
CA GLN A 102 5.99 -1.55 -1.37
C GLN A 102 4.50 -1.17 -1.40
N ILE A 103 3.83 -1.25 -0.24
CA ILE A 103 2.40 -0.99 -0.13
C ILE A 103 2.16 0.02 0.97
N VAL A 104 1.36 1.04 0.66
CA VAL A 104 0.83 1.97 1.66
C VAL A 104 -0.66 1.68 1.83
N THR A 105 -1.14 1.70 3.10
CA THR A 105 -2.56 1.52 3.39
C THR A 105 -3.12 2.77 4.05
N ILE A 106 -4.36 3.12 3.69
CA ILE A 106 -5.00 4.37 4.11
C ILE A 106 -6.43 4.10 4.52
N GLY A 107 -6.89 4.77 5.57
CA GLY A 107 -8.26 4.69 6.05
C GLY A 107 -9.14 5.80 5.50
N ALA A 108 -10.15 5.44 4.72
CA ALA A 108 -11.08 6.38 4.12
C ALA A 108 -11.93 7.13 5.18
N ARG A 109 -12.09 6.53 6.36
CA ARG A 109 -12.78 7.17 7.50
C ARG A 109 -11.86 8.00 8.38
N VAL A 110 -10.55 8.00 8.10
CA VAL A 110 -9.55 8.68 8.93
C VAL A 110 -9.04 9.95 8.26
N VAL A 111 -8.78 9.91 6.96
CA VAL A 111 -8.24 11.06 6.22
C VAL A 111 -9.16 11.48 5.08
N GLY A 112 -9.18 12.78 4.81
CA GLY A 112 -9.90 13.31 3.65
C GLY A 112 -9.10 13.17 2.35
N PRO A 113 -9.72 13.48 1.21
CA PRO A 113 -9.11 13.26 -0.10
C PRO A 113 -7.80 14.03 -0.30
N GLU A 114 -7.73 15.28 0.13
CA GLU A 114 -6.52 16.09 -0.09
C GLU A 114 -5.33 15.59 0.72
N LEU A 115 -5.55 15.18 1.97
CA LEU A 115 -4.49 14.59 2.77
C LEU A 115 -4.07 13.23 2.18
N ALA A 116 -5.02 12.41 1.72
CA ALA A 116 -4.72 11.14 1.09
C ALA A 116 -3.83 11.30 -0.15
N LYS A 117 -4.11 12.29 -0.98
CA LYS A 117 -3.25 12.62 -2.14
C LYS A 117 -1.84 13.00 -1.69
N ALA A 118 -1.71 13.87 -0.69
CA ALA A 118 -0.42 14.30 -0.18
C ALA A 118 0.38 13.12 0.41
N ILE A 119 -0.28 12.20 1.10
CA ILE A 119 0.33 10.98 1.67
C ILE A 119 0.88 10.10 0.55
N VAL A 120 0.08 9.80 -0.44
CA VAL A 120 0.50 8.95 -1.57
C VAL A 120 1.63 9.61 -2.36
N ASP A 121 1.54 10.92 -2.59
CA ASP A 121 2.60 11.66 -3.29
C ASP A 121 3.94 11.61 -2.53
N ALA A 122 3.90 11.82 -1.21
CA ALA A 122 5.10 11.77 -0.37
C ALA A 122 5.77 10.39 -0.43
N TRP A 123 4.98 9.34 -0.40
CA TRP A 123 5.47 7.97 -0.50
C TRP A 123 6.03 7.65 -1.89
N LEU A 124 5.32 8.03 -2.96
CA LEU A 124 5.73 7.72 -4.34
C LEU A 124 7.00 8.44 -4.77
N ARG A 125 7.23 9.68 -4.32
CA ARG A 125 8.46 10.41 -4.66
C ARG A 125 9.66 9.97 -3.84
N SER A 126 9.47 9.08 -2.86
CA SER A 126 10.51 8.60 -1.98
C SER A 126 11.00 7.22 -2.41
N THR A 127 12.30 6.96 -2.22
CA THR A 127 12.94 5.68 -2.49
C THR A 127 13.70 5.20 -1.26
N PHE A 128 13.96 3.91 -1.17
CA PHE A 128 14.69 3.36 -0.03
C PHE A 128 16.11 3.92 0.04
N ASP A 129 16.46 4.50 1.18
CA ASP A 129 17.78 5.11 1.39
C ASP A 129 18.90 4.08 1.59
N GLY A 130 18.56 2.87 2.02
CA GLY A 130 19.56 1.88 2.38
C GLY A 130 20.30 2.27 3.66
N GLY A 131 21.64 2.21 3.64
CA GLY A 131 22.49 2.63 4.76
C GLY A 131 22.13 1.90 6.06
N ARG A 132 21.88 2.66 7.14
CA ARG A 132 21.54 2.10 8.46
C ARG A 132 20.23 1.32 8.48
N SER A 133 19.36 1.56 7.53
CA SER A 133 18.08 0.84 7.44
C SER A 133 18.21 -0.52 6.77
N THR A 134 19.22 -0.73 5.93
CA THR A 134 19.43 -2.00 5.21
C THR A 134 19.44 -3.22 6.13
N PRO A 135 20.26 -3.30 7.21
CA PRO A 135 20.25 -4.49 8.07
C PRO A 135 18.93 -4.70 8.80
N LYS A 136 18.17 -3.64 9.03
CA LYS A 136 16.84 -3.73 9.69
C LYS A 136 15.81 -4.37 8.77
N VAL A 137 15.73 -3.90 7.54
CA VAL A 137 14.83 -4.48 6.52
C VAL A 137 15.26 -5.92 6.22
N GLN A 138 16.57 -6.17 6.11
CA GLN A 138 17.09 -7.52 5.90
C GLN A 138 16.71 -8.47 7.05
N ARG A 139 16.74 -7.99 8.29
CA ARG A 139 16.34 -8.80 9.45
C ARG A 139 14.87 -9.25 9.36
N ILE A 140 13.99 -8.39 8.86
CA ILE A 140 12.58 -8.75 8.61
C ILE A 140 12.51 -9.88 7.60
N THR A 141 13.21 -9.74 6.49
CA THR A 141 13.27 -10.75 5.42
C THR A 141 13.82 -12.08 5.93
N ASP A 142 14.90 -12.05 6.72
CA ASP A 142 15.53 -13.24 7.27
C ASP A 142 14.60 -13.98 8.22
N TYR A 143 13.91 -13.25 9.08
CA TYR A 143 12.93 -13.84 10.01
C TYR A 143 11.77 -14.48 9.27
N GLU A 144 11.25 -13.81 8.25
CA GLU A 144 10.18 -14.32 7.42
C GLU A 144 10.57 -15.63 6.72
N ALA A 145 11.77 -15.70 6.16
CA ALA A 145 12.29 -16.91 5.53
C ALA A 145 12.39 -18.08 6.53
N LYS A 146 12.76 -17.79 7.78
CA LYS A 146 12.85 -18.80 8.85
C LYS A 146 11.51 -19.41 9.18
N LEU A 147 10.43 -18.65 9.11
CA LEU A 147 9.09 -19.12 9.44
C LEU A 147 8.50 -20.09 8.38
N ARG A 148 9.13 -20.18 7.22
CA ARG A 148 8.65 -21.02 6.10
C ARG A 148 9.21 -22.42 6.09
N THR A 149 10.18 -22.69 6.91
CA THR A 149 10.71 -24.03 7.07
C THR A 149 9.98 -24.75 8.21
#